data_9a93349726f0e146fa5b0420041ad90a
#
_entry.id   9a93349726f0e146fa5b0420041ad90a
#
_cell.length_a   1.000
_cell.length_b   1.000
_cell.length_c   1.000
_cell.angle_alpha   90.00
_cell.angle_beta   90.00
_cell.angle_gamma   90.00
#
_symmetry.space_group_name_H-M   'P 1'
#
loop_
_entity.id
_entity.type
_entity.pdbx_description
1 polymer ?
#
loop_
_entity_poly.entity_id
_entity_poly.type
_entity_poly.pdbx_seq_one_letter_code
_entity_poly.pdbx_strand_id
1 'polypeptide(L)'
;EKINHHGKRADVIVKGMLQHSRASPGKKEPTDINALADEYLRLSYHGMRAKDKNFNAEIKTDFDESIGKINIIPQDIGRVLLNLFNNAFYATNEKLNAESLTQNEYKPTVIVTTKKISNAVEIKVSDNGNGIPQNIIDKIFQPFFTTKPTGEGTGLGLSLSYDTIKAHGGEIKVETKEGEGTEFIISLPLEA
;
A
#
# COMPACT_ATOMS: atom_id res chain seq x y z
N GLU A 1 18.08 -26.89 -7.94
CA GLU A 1 17.75 -25.69 -7.13
C GLU A 1 17.25 -24.52 -7.99
N LYS A 2 17.94 -24.11 -9.07
CA LYS A 2 17.52 -22.96 -9.92
C LYS A 2 16.15 -23.14 -10.56
N ILE A 3 15.77 -24.34 -11.02
CA ILE A 3 14.46 -24.62 -11.64
C ILE A 3 13.32 -24.43 -10.63
N ASN A 4 13.50 -24.87 -9.39
CA ASN A 4 12.50 -24.71 -8.33
C ASN A 4 12.33 -23.24 -7.92
N HIS A 5 13.41 -22.46 -7.95
CA HIS A 5 13.39 -21.02 -7.71
C HIS A 5 12.61 -20.26 -8.80
N HIS A 6 12.90 -20.54 -10.07
CA HIS A 6 12.17 -19.93 -11.19
C HIS A 6 10.71 -20.38 -11.26
N GLY A 7 10.42 -21.65 -10.92
CA GLY A 7 9.05 -22.16 -10.83
C GLY A 7 8.21 -21.46 -9.76
N LYS A 8 8.75 -21.25 -8.57
CA LYS A 8 8.07 -20.47 -7.52
C LYS A 8 7.83 -19.02 -7.92
N ARG A 9 8.79 -18.40 -8.61
CA ARG A 9 8.63 -17.02 -9.11
C ARG A 9 7.55 -16.93 -10.17
N ALA A 10 7.51 -17.88 -11.11
CA ALA A 10 6.45 -17.95 -12.12
C ALA A 10 5.07 -18.19 -11.49
N ASP A 11 4.94 -19.06 -10.50
CA ASP A 11 3.68 -19.31 -9.76
C ASP A 11 3.17 -18.05 -9.07
N VAL A 12 4.04 -17.31 -8.39
CA VAL A 12 3.69 -16.04 -7.73
C VAL A 12 3.24 -14.99 -8.74
N ILE A 13 3.92 -14.89 -9.89
CA ILE A 13 3.54 -13.97 -10.98
C ILE A 13 2.19 -14.35 -11.57
N VAL A 14 1.98 -15.62 -11.88
CA VAL A 14 0.71 -16.13 -12.46
C VAL A 14 -0.44 -15.94 -11.47
N LYS A 15 -0.25 -16.21 -10.18
CA LYS A 15 -1.23 -15.93 -9.14
C LYS A 15 -1.57 -14.45 -9.04
N GLY A 16 -0.56 -13.57 -9.10
CA GLY A 16 -0.77 -12.12 -9.14
C GLY A 16 -1.57 -11.68 -10.37
N MET A 17 -1.24 -12.20 -11.56
CA MET A 17 -1.98 -11.94 -12.80
C MET A 17 -3.43 -12.46 -12.73
N LEU A 18 -3.66 -13.65 -12.19
CA LEU A 18 -4.99 -14.24 -12.03
C LEU A 18 -5.86 -13.45 -11.04
N GLN A 19 -5.28 -12.93 -9.97
CA GLN A 19 -5.99 -12.05 -9.05
C GLN A 19 -6.43 -10.75 -9.73
N HIS A 20 -5.61 -10.22 -10.65
CA HIS A 20 -5.94 -9.05 -11.44
C HIS A 20 -6.97 -9.35 -12.55
N SER A 21 -6.84 -10.49 -13.23
CA SER A 21 -7.74 -10.92 -14.32
C SER A 21 -9.16 -11.29 -13.85
N ARG A 22 -9.35 -11.63 -12.58
CA ARG A 22 -10.65 -11.98 -11.98
C ARG A 22 -11.50 -10.78 -11.56
N ALA A 23 -11.01 -9.57 -11.74
CA ALA A 23 -11.81 -8.39 -11.53
C ALA A 23 -12.85 -8.30 -12.66
N SER A 24 -14.08 -8.74 -12.40
CA SER A 24 -15.23 -8.21 -13.14
C SER A 24 -15.13 -6.69 -13.13
N PRO A 25 -15.44 -5.98 -14.24
CA PRO A 25 -15.43 -4.53 -14.21
C PRO A 25 -16.37 -4.07 -13.10
N GLY A 26 -15.80 -3.62 -11.99
CA GLY A 26 -16.58 -3.13 -10.86
C GLY A 26 -17.40 -1.93 -11.31
N LYS A 27 -18.56 -1.73 -10.69
CA LYS A 27 -19.37 -0.55 -10.94
C LYS A 27 -18.97 0.53 -9.95
N LYS A 28 -18.81 1.77 -10.42
CA LYS A 28 -18.67 2.92 -9.52
C LYS A 28 -19.92 3.07 -8.68
N GLU A 29 -19.76 3.26 -7.39
CA GLU A 29 -20.83 3.50 -6.43
C GLU A 29 -20.44 4.50 -5.35
N PRO A 30 -21.41 5.24 -4.77
CA PRO A 30 -21.15 6.19 -3.70
C PRO A 30 -20.57 5.48 -2.46
N THR A 31 -19.29 5.66 -2.19
CA THR A 31 -18.53 4.96 -1.17
C THR A 31 -17.96 5.94 -0.13
N ASP A 32 -18.08 5.59 1.14
CA ASP A 32 -17.38 6.26 2.23
C ASP A 32 -15.92 5.84 2.25
N ILE A 33 -15.04 6.77 1.85
CA ILE A 33 -13.61 6.49 1.74
C ILE A 33 -12.92 6.28 3.09
N ASN A 34 -13.43 6.94 4.16
CA ASN A 34 -12.88 6.81 5.50
C ASN A 34 -13.18 5.42 6.05
N ALA A 35 -14.42 4.95 5.91
CA ALA A 35 -14.82 3.61 6.31
C ALA A 35 -14.04 2.53 5.53
N LEU A 36 -13.88 2.72 4.21
CA LEU A 36 -13.10 1.83 3.37
C LEU A 36 -11.64 1.78 3.80
N ALA A 37 -11.02 2.92 4.07
CA ALA A 37 -9.63 3.00 4.51
C ALA A 37 -9.43 2.29 5.87
N ASP A 38 -10.31 2.52 6.85
CA ASP A 38 -10.24 1.87 8.16
C ASP A 38 -10.40 0.36 8.05
N GLU A 39 -11.35 -0.13 7.24
CA GLU A 39 -11.58 -1.57 7.02
C GLU A 39 -10.31 -2.25 6.47
N TYR A 40 -9.75 -1.72 5.38
CA TYR A 40 -8.57 -2.33 4.75
C TYR A 40 -7.30 -2.16 5.56
N LEU A 41 -7.18 -1.10 6.37
CA LEU A 41 -6.08 -0.90 7.31
C LEU A 41 -6.08 -2.00 8.39
N ARG A 42 -7.24 -2.27 8.99
CA ARG A 42 -7.42 -3.36 9.97
C ARG A 42 -7.16 -4.72 9.34
N LEU A 43 -7.67 -4.95 8.12
CA LEU A 43 -7.45 -6.19 7.39
C LEU A 43 -5.96 -6.45 7.17
N SER A 44 -5.22 -5.43 6.72
CA SER A 44 -3.77 -5.50 6.51
C SER A 44 -3.03 -5.79 7.82
N TYR A 45 -3.34 -5.04 8.89
CA TYR A 45 -2.70 -5.23 10.19
C TYR A 45 -2.91 -6.64 10.76
N HIS A 46 -4.16 -7.13 10.75
CA HIS A 46 -4.45 -8.48 11.20
C HIS A 46 -3.82 -9.55 10.30
N GLY A 47 -3.72 -9.30 9.00
CA GLY A 47 -3.01 -10.17 8.07
C GLY A 47 -1.52 -10.30 8.39
N MET A 48 -0.86 -9.20 8.79
CA MET A 48 0.53 -9.22 9.25
C MET A 48 0.68 -9.98 10.56
N ARG A 49 -0.19 -9.73 11.53
CA ARG A 49 -0.19 -10.45 12.82
C ARG A 49 -0.50 -11.93 12.71
N ALA A 50 -1.27 -12.34 11.70
CA ALA A 50 -1.53 -13.75 11.44
C ALA A 50 -0.28 -14.48 10.92
N LYS A 51 0.60 -13.77 10.19
CA LYS A 51 1.88 -14.29 9.69
C LYS A 51 2.97 -14.28 10.76
N ASP A 52 3.04 -13.21 11.53
CA ASP A 52 3.99 -13.02 12.62
C ASP A 52 3.28 -12.52 13.86
N LYS A 53 3.17 -13.37 14.88
CA LYS A 53 2.51 -13.04 16.15
C LYS A 53 3.22 -11.96 16.95
N ASN A 54 4.52 -11.75 16.70
CA ASN A 54 5.32 -10.74 17.37
C ASN A 54 5.23 -9.37 16.67
N PHE A 55 4.70 -9.34 15.44
CA PHE A 55 4.48 -8.09 14.73
C PHE A 55 3.57 -7.16 15.52
N ASN A 56 4.03 -5.94 15.74
CA ASN A 56 3.24 -4.87 16.35
C ASN A 56 3.65 -3.54 15.73
N ALA A 57 2.67 -2.71 15.39
CA ALA A 57 2.87 -1.35 14.90
C ALA A 57 1.82 -0.43 15.49
N GLU A 58 2.23 0.79 15.82
CA GLU A 58 1.29 1.85 16.16
C GLU A 58 0.56 2.30 14.91
N ILE A 59 -0.76 2.37 14.98
CA ILE A 59 -1.61 2.85 13.89
C ILE A 59 -2.22 4.18 14.34
N LYS A 60 -2.07 5.22 13.51
CA LYS A 60 -2.71 6.51 13.71
C LYS A 60 -3.59 6.82 12.50
N THR A 61 -4.78 7.31 12.76
CA THR A 61 -5.71 7.75 11.71
C THR A 61 -6.18 9.17 11.98
N ASP A 62 -6.25 9.96 10.91
CA ASP A 62 -6.84 11.31 10.93
C ASP A 62 -7.72 11.45 9.68
N PHE A 63 -9.00 11.19 9.86
CA PHE A 63 -9.98 11.13 8.78
C PHE A 63 -10.86 12.39 8.77
N ASP A 64 -10.89 13.06 7.62
CA ASP A 64 -11.75 14.22 7.40
C ASP A 64 -13.21 13.76 7.18
N GLU A 65 -14.05 13.97 8.17
CA GLU A 65 -15.48 13.61 8.13
C GLU A 65 -16.28 14.43 7.09
N SER A 66 -15.73 15.54 6.61
CA SER A 66 -16.41 16.41 5.64
C SER A 66 -16.39 15.88 4.20
N ILE A 67 -15.64 14.79 3.91
CA ILE A 67 -15.50 14.23 2.57
C ILE A 67 -16.85 13.71 2.04
N GLY A 68 -17.60 13.00 2.88
CA GLY A 68 -18.82 12.32 2.47
C GLY A 68 -18.53 11.10 1.57
N LYS A 69 -19.48 10.78 0.69
CA LYS A 69 -19.32 9.65 -0.24
C LYS A 69 -18.78 10.13 -1.59
N ILE A 70 -17.83 9.37 -2.13
CA ILE A 70 -17.25 9.60 -3.46
C ILE A 70 -17.60 8.45 -4.40
N ASN A 71 -17.68 8.71 -5.71
CA ASN A 71 -18.13 7.74 -6.70
C ASN A 71 -16.93 6.94 -7.24
N ILE A 72 -16.65 5.79 -6.65
CA ILE A 72 -15.48 4.93 -6.95
C ILE A 72 -15.91 3.47 -7.10
N ILE A 73 -15.00 2.62 -7.58
CA ILE A 73 -15.13 1.16 -7.49
C ILE A 73 -14.47 0.71 -6.18
N PRO A 74 -15.26 0.36 -5.12
CA PRO A 74 -14.72 0.14 -3.76
C PRO A 74 -13.66 -0.96 -3.72
N GLN A 75 -13.88 -2.06 -4.45
CA GLN A 75 -12.96 -3.19 -4.49
C GLN A 75 -11.59 -2.82 -5.09
N ASP A 76 -11.58 -1.94 -6.10
CA ASP A 76 -10.36 -1.52 -6.75
C ASP A 76 -9.54 -0.59 -5.83
N ILE A 77 -10.20 0.41 -5.26
CA ILE A 77 -9.57 1.32 -4.29
C ILE A 77 -9.15 0.55 -3.02
N GLY A 78 -9.99 -0.37 -2.54
CA GLY A 78 -9.63 -1.24 -1.40
C GLY A 78 -8.36 -2.06 -1.66
N ARG A 79 -8.16 -2.59 -2.87
CA ARG A 79 -6.92 -3.30 -3.25
C ARG A 79 -5.70 -2.36 -3.26
N VAL A 80 -5.87 -1.14 -3.75
CA VAL A 80 -4.81 -0.11 -3.71
C VAL A 80 -4.41 0.16 -2.27
N LEU A 81 -5.39 0.44 -1.39
CA LEU A 81 -5.15 0.71 0.02
C LEU A 81 -4.47 -0.47 0.71
N LEU A 82 -4.98 -1.70 0.51
CA LEU A 82 -4.39 -2.92 1.06
C LEU A 82 -2.92 -3.08 0.66
N ASN A 83 -2.62 -2.80 -0.62
CA ASN A 83 -1.25 -2.89 -1.11
C ASN A 83 -0.32 -1.85 -0.45
N LEU A 84 -0.77 -0.60 -0.31
CA LEU A 84 0.01 0.44 0.36
C LEU A 84 0.20 0.15 1.85
N PHE A 85 -0.85 -0.28 2.57
CA PHE A 85 -0.75 -0.66 3.97
C PHE A 85 0.19 -1.85 4.19
N ASN A 86 0.10 -2.89 3.34
CA ASN A 86 1.02 -4.03 3.41
C ASN A 86 2.48 -3.61 3.16
N ASN A 87 2.72 -2.63 2.30
CA ASN A 87 4.07 -2.10 2.06
C ASN A 87 4.56 -1.28 3.26
N ALA A 88 3.72 -0.44 3.85
CA ALA A 88 4.04 0.35 5.03
C ALA A 88 4.36 -0.56 6.24
N PHE A 89 3.51 -1.54 6.53
CA PHE A 89 3.77 -2.50 7.61
C PHE A 89 5.01 -3.36 7.36
N TYR A 90 5.26 -3.74 6.12
CA TYR A 90 6.47 -4.47 5.77
C TYR A 90 7.72 -3.62 6.03
N ALA A 91 7.75 -2.36 5.55
CA ALA A 91 8.88 -1.47 5.72
C ALA A 91 9.20 -1.17 7.20
N THR A 92 8.15 -0.96 8.01
CA THR A 92 8.32 -0.73 9.46
C THR A 92 8.82 -1.98 10.18
N ASN A 93 8.36 -3.17 9.80
CA ASN A 93 8.82 -4.44 10.38
C ASN A 93 10.27 -4.76 10.01
N GLU A 94 10.66 -4.52 8.76
CA GLU A 94 12.06 -4.68 8.32
C GLU A 94 13.01 -3.77 9.12
N LYS A 95 12.61 -2.51 9.33
CA LYS A 95 13.41 -1.58 10.15
C LYS A 95 13.50 -2.03 11.61
N LEU A 96 12.39 -2.47 12.20
CA LEU A 96 12.37 -3.00 13.56
C LEU A 96 13.35 -4.18 13.72
N ASN A 97 13.33 -5.12 12.76
CA ASN A 97 14.22 -6.28 12.78
C ASN A 97 15.69 -5.89 12.64
N ALA A 98 15.99 -4.85 11.87
CA ALA A 98 17.35 -4.34 11.72
C ALA A 98 17.81 -3.57 12.98
N GLU A 99 16.95 -2.74 13.56
CA GLU A 99 17.27 -1.90 14.73
C GLU A 99 17.22 -2.65 16.07
N SER A 100 16.52 -3.78 16.16
CA SER A 100 16.51 -4.64 17.35
C SER A 100 17.93 -5.09 17.78
N LEU A 101 18.89 -5.04 16.86
CA LEU A 101 20.31 -5.31 17.12
C LEU A 101 21.06 -4.12 17.73
N THR A 102 20.48 -2.91 17.72
CA THR A 102 21.18 -1.66 18.10
C THR A 102 20.66 -1.00 19.39
N GLN A 103 19.71 -1.61 20.12
CA GLN A 103 19.07 -1.09 21.34
C GLN A 103 18.32 0.27 21.17
N ASN A 104 17.93 0.63 19.97
CA ASN A 104 17.13 1.84 19.73
C ASN A 104 15.66 1.60 20.10
N GLU A 105 15.02 2.62 20.69
CA GLU A 105 13.57 2.62 21.01
C GLU A 105 12.71 2.88 19.76
N TYR A 106 12.98 2.20 18.66
CA TYR A 106 12.17 2.35 17.45
C TYR A 106 10.77 1.75 17.64
N LYS A 107 9.76 2.53 17.32
CA LYS A 107 8.35 2.11 17.35
C LYS A 107 7.79 2.12 15.94
N PRO A 108 7.55 0.95 15.33
CA PRO A 108 6.87 0.87 14.04
C PRO A 108 5.58 1.68 14.05
N THR A 109 5.43 2.63 13.15
CA THR A 109 4.27 3.51 13.10
C THR A 109 3.78 3.65 11.66
N VAL A 110 2.47 3.50 11.46
CA VAL A 110 1.79 3.76 10.19
C VAL A 110 0.68 4.78 10.44
N ILE A 111 0.66 5.84 9.65
CA ILE A 111 -0.30 6.94 9.75
C ILE A 111 -1.13 6.97 8.47
N VAL A 112 -2.45 7.04 8.62
CA VAL A 112 -3.37 7.16 7.48
C VAL A 112 -4.22 8.40 7.68
N THR A 113 -4.17 9.31 6.72
CA THR A 113 -4.98 10.53 6.75
C THR A 113 -5.82 10.65 5.48
N THR A 114 -6.98 11.25 5.62
CA THR A 114 -7.81 11.65 4.49
C THR A 114 -8.13 13.13 4.61
N LYS A 115 -8.18 13.81 3.48
CA LYS A 115 -8.50 15.24 3.45
C LYS A 115 -9.24 15.62 2.19
N LYS A 116 -10.26 16.43 2.33
CA LYS A 116 -10.93 17.07 1.18
C LYS A 116 -10.12 18.27 0.74
N ILE A 117 -9.64 18.27 -0.52
CA ILE A 117 -8.85 19.35 -1.09
C ILE A 117 -9.53 19.80 -2.37
N SER A 118 -10.20 20.95 -2.31
CA SER A 118 -10.96 21.50 -3.44
C SER A 118 -11.94 20.48 -4.03
N ASN A 119 -11.70 19.97 -5.24
CA ASN A 119 -12.56 18.99 -5.92
C ASN A 119 -11.95 17.57 -5.90
N ALA A 120 -11.14 17.26 -4.92
CA ALA A 120 -10.50 15.96 -4.77
C ALA A 120 -10.46 15.50 -3.30
N VAL A 121 -10.33 14.20 -3.11
CA VAL A 121 -9.96 13.59 -1.84
C VAL A 121 -8.51 13.19 -1.90
N GLU A 122 -7.73 13.63 -0.95
CA GLU A 122 -6.37 13.17 -0.72
C GLU A 122 -6.36 12.09 0.36
N ILE A 123 -5.70 10.97 0.09
CA ILE A 123 -5.46 9.89 1.04
C ILE A 123 -3.96 9.74 1.16
N LYS A 124 -3.42 9.85 2.38
CA LYS A 124 -2.01 9.65 2.66
C LYS A 124 -1.81 8.40 3.49
N VAL A 125 -0.81 7.63 3.12
CA VAL A 125 -0.32 6.47 3.87
C VAL A 125 1.15 6.70 4.14
N SER A 126 1.46 7.00 5.39
CA SER A 126 2.83 7.31 5.83
C SER A 126 3.34 6.21 6.76
N ASP A 127 4.58 5.82 6.60
CA ASP A 127 5.30 4.91 7.49
C ASP A 127 6.64 5.52 7.94
N ASN A 128 7.13 5.08 9.08
CA ASN A 128 8.47 5.42 9.58
C ASN A 128 9.49 4.31 9.33
N GLY A 129 9.30 3.52 8.27
CA GLY A 129 10.19 2.43 7.88
C GLY A 129 11.54 2.89 7.32
N ASN A 130 12.16 2.04 6.50
CA ASN A 130 13.49 2.30 5.94
C ASN A 130 13.49 3.39 4.85
N GLY A 131 12.33 3.83 4.37
CA GLY A 131 12.25 4.69 3.19
C GLY A 131 12.64 3.95 1.90
N ILE A 132 12.65 4.69 0.80
CA ILE A 132 13.02 4.17 -0.52
C ILE A 132 14.27 4.89 -1.00
N PRO A 133 15.34 4.14 -1.36
CA PRO A 133 16.55 4.73 -1.92
C PRO A 133 16.28 5.53 -3.19
N GLN A 134 16.91 6.69 -3.33
CA GLN A 134 16.68 7.62 -4.42
C GLN A 134 16.94 7.02 -5.81
N ASN A 135 17.89 6.08 -5.92
CA ASN A 135 18.29 5.43 -7.18
C ASN A 135 17.26 4.45 -7.74
N ILE A 136 16.20 4.13 -6.97
CA ILE A 136 15.13 3.20 -7.40
C ILE A 136 13.74 3.86 -7.43
N ILE A 137 13.58 5.11 -6.98
CA ILE A 137 12.29 5.76 -6.84
C ILE A 137 11.52 5.81 -8.18
N ASP A 138 12.20 6.03 -9.29
CA ASP A 138 11.60 6.07 -10.63
C ASP A 138 11.15 4.67 -11.13
N LYS A 139 11.54 3.60 -10.42
CA LYS A 139 11.27 2.21 -10.82
C LYS A 139 10.16 1.57 -10.01
N ILE A 140 9.77 2.14 -8.87
CA ILE A 140 8.84 1.47 -7.94
C ILE A 140 7.46 1.19 -8.54
N PHE A 141 7.03 1.97 -9.55
CA PHE A 141 5.79 1.77 -10.28
C PHE A 141 5.94 0.91 -11.53
N GLN A 142 7.15 0.43 -11.85
CA GLN A 142 7.36 -0.49 -12.98
C GLN A 142 6.85 -1.89 -12.64
N PRO A 143 6.14 -2.56 -13.56
CA PRO A 143 5.74 -3.94 -13.36
C PRO A 143 6.91 -4.85 -13.05
N PHE A 144 6.71 -5.79 -12.12
CA PHE A 144 7.69 -6.78 -11.65
C PHE A 144 8.90 -6.22 -10.89
N PHE A 145 8.95 -4.92 -10.63
CA PHE A 145 9.98 -4.33 -9.80
C PHE A 145 9.69 -4.60 -8.31
N THR A 146 10.65 -5.17 -7.61
CA THR A 146 10.57 -5.43 -6.17
C THR A 146 11.97 -5.48 -5.54
N THR A 147 12.08 -4.95 -4.33
CA THR A 147 13.27 -5.08 -3.48
C THR A 147 13.09 -6.17 -2.42
N LYS A 148 11.88 -6.74 -2.31
CA LYS A 148 11.60 -7.81 -1.35
C LYS A 148 12.26 -9.11 -1.79
N PRO A 149 12.64 -10.00 -0.83
CA PRO A 149 13.19 -11.31 -1.13
C PRO A 149 12.31 -12.12 -2.07
N THR A 150 12.91 -13.04 -2.78
CA THR A 150 12.21 -13.93 -3.72
C THR A 150 11.11 -14.73 -3.01
N GLY A 151 9.87 -14.59 -3.50
CA GLY A 151 8.69 -15.25 -2.91
C GLY A 151 7.88 -14.36 -1.96
N GLU A 152 8.39 -13.19 -1.56
CA GLU A 152 7.68 -12.25 -0.69
C GLU A 152 7.06 -11.07 -1.45
N GLY A 153 7.58 -10.74 -2.62
CA GLY A 153 7.08 -9.66 -3.45
C GLY A 153 6.83 -10.10 -4.90
N THR A 154 5.67 -9.76 -5.45
CA THR A 154 5.35 -10.00 -6.87
C THR A 154 5.93 -8.92 -7.78
N GLY A 155 6.21 -7.74 -7.23
CA GLY A 155 6.57 -6.54 -8.00
C GLY A 155 5.41 -5.95 -8.82
N LEU A 156 4.18 -6.42 -8.58
CA LEU A 156 2.99 -5.95 -9.30
C LEU A 156 2.13 -4.98 -8.49
N GLY A 157 2.28 -4.95 -7.16
CA GLY A 157 1.38 -4.20 -6.30
C GLY A 157 1.34 -2.72 -6.64
N LEU A 158 2.48 -2.03 -6.66
CA LEU A 158 2.52 -0.58 -6.91
C LEU A 158 2.17 -0.22 -8.36
N SER A 159 2.59 -1.02 -9.36
CA SER A 159 2.21 -0.77 -10.76
C SER A 159 0.70 -0.88 -10.96
N LEU A 160 0.06 -1.91 -10.40
CA LEU A 160 -1.39 -2.07 -10.45
C LEU A 160 -2.12 -0.97 -9.66
N SER A 161 -1.56 -0.53 -8.52
CA SER A 161 -2.11 0.61 -7.79
C SER A 161 -2.08 1.89 -8.62
N TYR A 162 -0.98 2.14 -9.32
CA TYR A 162 -0.85 3.28 -10.22
C TYR A 162 -1.91 3.24 -11.34
N ASP A 163 -2.03 2.10 -12.04
CA ASP A 163 -3.00 1.93 -13.13
C ASP A 163 -4.44 2.10 -12.63
N THR A 164 -4.75 1.53 -11.46
CA THR A 164 -6.07 1.63 -10.84
C THR A 164 -6.43 3.07 -10.50
N ILE A 165 -5.52 3.81 -9.87
CA ILE A 165 -5.75 5.23 -9.53
C ILE A 165 -5.90 6.07 -10.79
N LYS A 166 -5.08 5.85 -11.82
CA LYS A 166 -5.23 6.53 -13.12
C LYS A 166 -6.58 6.22 -13.79
N ALA A 167 -7.05 4.98 -13.75
CA ALA A 167 -8.36 4.58 -14.29
C ALA A 167 -9.53 5.26 -13.54
N HIS A 168 -9.34 5.66 -12.28
CA HIS A 168 -10.30 6.46 -11.51
C HIS A 168 -10.17 7.98 -11.74
N GLY A 169 -9.29 8.41 -12.65
CA GLY A 169 -9.02 9.84 -12.91
C GLY A 169 -8.17 10.51 -11.84
N GLY A 170 -7.55 9.71 -10.98
CA GLY A 170 -6.74 10.18 -9.86
C GLY A 170 -5.24 10.23 -10.15
N GLU A 171 -4.48 10.55 -9.12
CA GLU A 171 -3.02 10.58 -9.13
C GLU A 171 -2.48 9.87 -7.88
N ILE A 172 -1.34 9.18 -8.03
CA ILE A 172 -0.57 8.64 -6.92
C ILE A 172 0.85 9.19 -6.97
N LYS A 173 1.33 9.69 -5.83
CA LYS A 173 2.68 10.22 -5.63
C LYS A 173 3.35 9.51 -4.46
N VAL A 174 4.67 9.63 -4.39
CA VAL A 174 5.49 9.13 -3.29
C VAL A 174 6.45 10.21 -2.85
N GLU A 175 6.50 10.42 -1.54
CA GLU A 175 7.51 11.22 -0.87
C GLU A 175 8.25 10.29 0.10
N THR A 176 9.58 10.28 0.05
CA THR A 176 10.35 9.33 0.84
C THR A 176 11.73 9.88 1.17
N LYS A 177 12.24 9.48 2.33
CA LYS A 177 13.62 9.74 2.73
C LYS A 177 14.19 8.46 3.31
N GLU A 178 15.32 8.03 2.76
CA GLU A 178 16.02 6.83 3.20
C GLU A 178 16.37 6.91 4.69
N GLY A 179 16.04 5.88 5.44
CA GLY A 179 16.20 5.80 6.88
C GLY A 179 15.10 6.47 7.70
N GLU A 180 14.21 7.29 7.12
CA GLU A 180 13.16 8.01 7.86
C GLU A 180 11.76 7.46 7.60
N GLY A 181 11.45 7.06 6.34
CA GLY A 181 10.16 6.49 6.00
C GLY A 181 9.65 6.88 4.62
N THR A 182 8.40 6.51 4.35
CA THR A 182 7.73 6.76 3.05
C THR A 182 6.32 7.26 3.28
N GLU A 183 5.88 8.19 2.45
CA GLU A 183 4.50 8.64 2.34
C GLU A 183 4.01 8.44 0.90
N PHE A 184 2.96 7.63 0.74
CA PHE A 184 2.20 7.55 -0.51
C PHE A 184 1.00 8.46 -0.42
N ILE A 185 0.81 9.27 -1.46
CA ILE A 185 -0.26 10.28 -1.57
C ILE A 185 -1.14 9.91 -2.76
N ILE A 186 -2.39 9.59 -2.50
CA ILE A 186 -3.41 9.34 -3.52
C ILE A 186 -4.34 10.55 -3.59
N SER A 187 -4.61 11.04 -4.78
CA SER A 187 -5.63 12.05 -5.04
C SER A 187 -6.71 11.46 -5.94
N LEU A 188 -7.97 11.46 -5.50
CA LEU A 188 -9.13 11.00 -6.26
C LEU A 188 -10.11 12.17 -6.48
N PRO A 189 -10.64 12.37 -7.69
CA PRO A 189 -11.65 13.41 -7.91
C PRO A 189 -12.94 13.09 -7.16
N LEU A 190 -13.60 14.12 -6.60
CA LEU A 190 -14.90 13.99 -5.94
C LEU A 190 -16.01 13.68 -6.93
N GLU A 191 -15.90 14.23 -8.14
CA GLU A 191 -16.81 14.00 -9.27
C GLU A 191 -16.02 13.36 -10.42
N ALA A 192 -16.32 12.12 -10.74
CA ALA A 192 -15.73 11.37 -11.85
C ALA A 192 -16.80 10.60 -12.65
#